data_c7d1424076415609396dec48fbd762a4
#
_entry.id   c7d1424076415609396dec48fbd762a4
#
_cell.length_a   1.000
_cell.length_b   1.000
_cell.length_c   1.000
_cell.angle_alpha   90.00
_cell.angle_beta   90.00
_cell.angle_gamma   90.00
#
_symmetry.space_group_name_H-M   'P 1'
#
loop_
_entity.id
_entity.type
_entity.pdbx_description
1 polymer ?
#
loop_
_entity_poly.entity_id
_entity_poly.type
_entity_poly.pdbx_seq_one_letter_code
_entity_poly.pdbx_strand_id
1 'polypeptide(L)'
;MPVIMVASAKGGVGKSTLCVGLGGILSECGKKTLLVDMDIGVRSLDLLLNVAEKTVYNWGDVLLNNCEPSKALIGISKNLTLLPAPVSLNENFEKEDMKKLIELYKGSFDYILLDAPAGIETGFMLSLKCAEECIIVSTPDPVSIRAASNAVNLIRKNGVKELRLVLNRFNKKQHRFICVDDIIDSVGARFLGIVPESKDIALTAIGEELSYDSKGNMAYLRIAKRLMGENIPFKIKNI
;
A
#
# COMPACT_ATOMS: atom_id res chain seq x y z
N MET A 1 -4.39 16.23 -2.30
CA MET A 1 -3.64 15.03 -2.70
C MET A 1 -3.28 14.24 -1.45
N PRO A 2 -3.82 13.06 -1.24
CA PRO A 2 -3.56 12.31 -0.02
C PRO A 2 -2.23 11.53 -0.08
N VAL A 3 -1.53 11.49 1.04
CA VAL A 3 -0.45 10.54 1.32
C VAL A 3 -1.07 9.38 2.09
N ILE A 4 -1.12 8.22 1.47
CA ILE A 4 -1.85 7.04 1.96
C ILE A 4 -0.84 5.96 2.36
N MET A 5 -0.81 5.63 3.64
CA MET A 5 -0.06 4.49 4.13
C MET A 5 -0.83 3.20 3.87
N VAL A 6 -0.21 2.23 3.22
CA VAL A 6 -0.73 0.86 3.12
C VAL A 6 -0.04 0.05 4.20
N ALA A 7 -0.79 -0.42 5.17
CA ALA A 7 -0.26 -1.02 6.40
C ALA A 7 -0.88 -2.37 6.73
N SER A 8 -0.13 -3.20 7.43
CA SER A 8 -0.61 -4.43 8.06
C SER A 8 0.22 -4.73 9.29
N ALA A 9 -0.41 -5.26 10.33
CA ALA A 9 0.32 -5.70 11.53
C ALA A 9 0.79 -7.16 11.45
N LYS A 10 0.45 -7.87 10.36
CA LYS A 10 0.87 -9.25 10.11
C LYS A 10 1.62 -9.33 8.78
N GLY A 11 2.75 -10.02 8.76
CA GLY A 11 3.50 -10.28 7.53
C GLY A 11 2.73 -11.18 6.56
N GLY A 12 3.00 -11.03 5.26
CA GLY A 12 2.47 -11.92 4.23
C GLY A 12 0.98 -11.76 3.88
N VAL A 13 0.27 -10.75 4.38
CA VAL A 13 -1.15 -10.50 4.03
C VAL A 13 -1.37 -9.91 2.62
N GLY A 14 -0.29 -9.61 1.89
CA GLY A 14 -0.34 -9.08 0.52
C GLY A 14 -0.41 -7.56 0.43
N LYS A 15 0.15 -6.85 1.39
CA LYS A 15 0.21 -5.38 1.47
C LYS A 15 0.92 -4.78 0.25
N SER A 16 2.18 -5.18 -0.04
CA SER A 16 2.98 -4.68 -1.15
C SER A 16 2.33 -5.01 -2.50
N THR A 17 1.75 -6.21 -2.65
CA THR A 17 0.99 -6.60 -3.84
C THR A 17 -0.25 -5.71 -4.04
N LEU A 18 -0.97 -5.37 -2.95
CA LEU A 18 -2.08 -4.41 -3.01
C LEU A 18 -1.57 -3.02 -3.41
N CYS A 19 -0.45 -2.58 -2.86
CA CYS A 19 0.13 -1.27 -3.16
C CYS A 19 0.46 -1.14 -4.65
N VAL A 20 1.12 -2.15 -5.23
CA VAL A 20 1.43 -2.22 -6.66
C VAL A 20 0.15 -2.27 -7.51
N GLY A 21 -0.79 -3.18 -7.20
CA GLY A 21 -2.03 -3.32 -7.96
C GLY A 21 -2.91 -2.07 -7.91
N LEU A 22 -3.05 -1.45 -6.74
CA LEU A 22 -3.80 -0.21 -6.57
C LEU A 22 -3.13 0.96 -7.31
N GLY A 23 -1.81 1.08 -7.20
CA GLY A 23 -1.03 2.10 -7.90
C GLY A 23 -1.12 1.97 -9.42
N GLY A 24 -1.07 0.75 -9.94
CA GLY A 24 -1.26 0.44 -11.36
C GLY A 24 -2.63 0.91 -11.86
N ILE A 25 -3.70 0.53 -11.17
CA ILE A 25 -5.08 0.94 -11.53
C ILE A 25 -5.27 2.46 -11.44
N LEU A 26 -4.76 3.12 -10.41
CA LEU A 26 -4.82 4.59 -10.32
C LEU A 26 -4.13 5.24 -11.51
N SER A 27 -2.96 4.72 -11.91
CA SER A 27 -2.22 5.16 -13.09
C SER A 27 -3.00 4.97 -14.40
N GLU A 28 -3.67 3.83 -14.58
CA GLU A 28 -4.55 3.54 -15.73
C GLU A 28 -5.76 4.48 -15.76
N CYS A 29 -6.27 4.88 -14.59
CA CYS A 29 -7.30 5.91 -14.46
C CYS A 29 -6.78 7.34 -14.68
N GLY A 30 -5.54 7.50 -15.16
CA GLY A 30 -4.93 8.80 -15.49
C GLY A 30 -4.41 9.57 -14.28
N LYS A 31 -4.32 8.96 -13.09
CA LYS A 31 -3.81 9.59 -11.87
C LYS A 31 -2.30 9.39 -11.76
N LYS A 32 -1.57 10.50 -11.67
CA LYS A 32 -0.13 10.44 -11.38
C LYS A 32 0.08 9.88 -9.97
N THR A 33 0.67 8.68 -9.89
CA THR A 33 0.81 7.92 -8.65
C THR A 33 2.27 7.65 -8.33
N LEU A 34 2.68 7.98 -7.11
CA LEU A 34 3.98 7.63 -6.56
C LEU A 34 3.81 6.46 -5.58
N LEU A 35 4.52 5.37 -5.82
CA LEU A 35 4.72 4.30 -4.85
C LEU A 35 6.02 4.59 -4.10
N VAL A 36 5.98 4.53 -2.78
CA VAL A 36 7.16 4.69 -1.93
C VAL A 36 7.35 3.40 -1.14
N ASP A 37 8.45 2.72 -1.37
CA ASP A 37 8.83 1.56 -0.58
C ASP A 37 9.40 2.03 0.77
N MET A 38 8.74 1.63 1.87
CA MET A 38 9.18 1.96 3.22
C MET A 38 9.77 0.74 3.95
N ASP A 39 9.89 -0.41 3.26
CA ASP A 39 10.43 -1.66 3.82
C ASP A 39 11.96 -1.71 3.63
N ILE A 40 12.63 -1.05 4.57
CA ILE A 40 14.08 -0.93 4.59
C ILE A 40 14.72 -2.32 4.67
N GLY A 41 15.67 -2.59 3.80
CA GLY A 41 16.40 -3.85 3.74
C GLY A 41 15.73 -4.90 2.84
N VAL A 42 14.39 -5.05 2.87
CA VAL A 42 13.68 -6.02 2.04
C VAL A 42 13.45 -5.51 0.63
N ARG A 43 13.02 -4.24 0.47
CA ARG A 43 12.82 -3.59 -0.84
C ARG A 43 11.93 -4.43 -1.75
N SER A 44 10.67 -4.59 -1.36
CA SER A 44 9.76 -5.48 -2.07
C SER A 44 9.17 -4.88 -3.35
N LEU A 45 9.02 -3.55 -3.45
CA LEU A 45 8.32 -2.95 -4.59
C LEU A 45 9.14 -2.97 -5.89
N ASP A 46 10.45 -2.80 -5.85
CA ASP A 46 11.29 -2.86 -7.06
C ASP A 46 11.35 -4.27 -7.66
N LEU A 47 11.28 -5.31 -6.82
CA LEU A 47 11.15 -6.70 -7.25
C LEU A 47 9.78 -6.97 -7.89
N LEU A 48 8.69 -6.56 -7.20
CA LEU A 48 7.32 -6.75 -7.70
C LEU A 48 7.06 -6.01 -9.01
N LEU A 49 7.73 -4.88 -9.24
CA LEU A 49 7.63 -4.07 -10.45
C LEU A 49 8.68 -4.44 -11.51
N ASN A 50 9.52 -5.44 -11.23
CA ASN A 50 10.59 -5.90 -12.11
C ASN A 50 11.54 -4.77 -12.58
N VAL A 51 11.91 -3.90 -11.62
CA VAL A 51 12.81 -2.75 -11.88
C VAL A 51 14.01 -2.69 -10.94
N ALA A 52 14.31 -3.78 -10.23
CA ALA A 52 15.43 -3.84 -9.28
C ALA A 52 16.78 -3.46 -9.96
N GLU A 53 17.01 -3.89 -11.19
CA GLU A 53 18.21 -3.54 -11.96
C GLU A 53 18.31 -2.07 -12.35
N LYS A 54 17.18 -1.33 -12.35
CA LYS A 54 17.13 0.11 -12.65
C LYS A 54 17.33 0.97 -11.41
N THR A 55 17.36 0.38 -10.23
CA THR A 55 17.46 1.08 -8.96
C THR A 55 18.90 1.45 -8.66
N VAL A 56 19.28 2.68 -9.01
CA VAL A 56 20.61 3.25 -8.72
C VAL A 56 20.59 4.01 -7.40
N TYR A 57 19.58 4.84 -7.21
CA TYR A 57 19.37 5.66 -6.01
C TYR A 57 18.05 5.33 -5.34
N ASN A 58 17.95 5.66 -4.07
CA ASN A 58 16.80 5.42 -3.21
C ASN A 58 16.52 6.66 -2.33
N TRP A 59 15.43 6.65 -1.56
CA TRP A 59 15.11 7.82 -0.72
C TRP A 59 16.14 8.08 0.39
N GLY A 60 16.90 7.08 0.84
CA GLY A 60 18.01 7.27 1.78
C GLY A 60 19.14 8.10 1.16
N ASP A 61 19.47 7.88 -0.12
CA ASP A 61 20.46 8.68 -0.83
C ASP A 61 20.03 10.14 -0.95
N VAL A 62 18.76 10.40 -1.17
CA VAL A 62 18.21 11.77 -1.20
C VAL A 62 18.35 12.44 0.17
N LEU A 63 17.98 11.75 1.25
CA LEU A 63 18.09 12.27 2.62
C LEU A 63 19.52 12.56 3.04
N LEU A 64 20.48 11.80 2.52
CA LEU A 64 21.91 12.00 2.74
C LEU A 64 22.53 13.03 1.77
N ASN A 65 21.74 13.65 0.89
CA ASN A 65 22.21 14.56 -0.16
C ASN A 65 23.21 13.92 -1.14
N ASN A 66 23.18 12.61 -1.33
CA ASN A 66 23.99 11.87 -2.30
C ASN A 66 23.47 12.03 -3.73
N CYS A 67 22.19 12.38 -3.90
CA CYS A 67 21.59 12.64 -5.20
C CYS A 67 20.44 13.65 -5.10
N GLU A 68 20.09 14.23 -6.25
CA GLU A 68 18.90 15.06 -6.40
C GLU A 68 17.62 14.18 -6.25
N PRO A 69 16.53 14.71 -5.64
CA PRO A 69 15.28 13.95 -5.42
C PRO A 69 14.71 13.29 -6.70
N SER A 70 14.85 13.94 -7.84
CA SER A 70 14.38 13.43 -9.12
C SER A 70 15.13 12.19 -9.61
N LYS A 71 16.40 12.03 -9.24
CA LYS A 71 17.24 10.89 -9.65
C LYS A 71 16.90 9.58 -8.93
N ALA A 72 16.25 9.67 -7.77
CA ALA A 72 15.78 8.50 -7.03
C ALA A 72 14.43 7.98 -7.54
N LEU A 73 13.76 8.70 -8.44
CA LEU A 73 12.48 8.32 -9.00
C LEU A 73 12.66 7.38 -10.20
N ILE A 74 11.98 6.25 -10.19
CA ILE A 74 11.97 5.26 -11.27
C ILE A 74 10.60 5.29 -11.95
N GLY A 75 10.53 5.72 -13.22
CA GLY A 75 9.31 5.65 -14.02
C GLY A 75 8.94 4.20 -14.34
N ILE A 76 7.74 3.78 -13.95
CA ILE A 76 7.20 2.44 -14.24
C ILE A 76 6.30 2.49 -15.47
N SER A 77 5.40 3.45 -15.51
CA SER A 77 4.52 3.73 -16.65
C SER A 77 4.33 5.23 -16.81
N LYS A 78 3.47 5.64 -17.75
CA LYS A 78 3.19 7.07 -18.00
C LYS A 78 2.81 7.84 -16.72
N ASN A 79 2.07 7.21 -15.80
CA ASN A 79 1.55 7.85 -14.60
C ASN A 79 1.94 7.12 -13.30
N LEU A 80 2.78 6.09 -13.36
CA LEU A 80 3.24 5.36 -12.19
C LEU A 80 4.74 5.51 -12.02
N THR A 81 5.15 5.90 -10.84
CA THR A 81 6.54 6.12 -10.46
C THR A 81 6.83 5.41 -9.14
N LEU A 82 8.02 4.86 -9.00
CA LEU A 82 8.52 4.25 -7.76
C LEU A 82 9.61 5.11 -7.14
N LEU A 83 9.57 5.28 -5.83
CA LEU A 83 10.67 5.74 -4.99
C LEU A 83 11.10 4.57 -4.10
N PRO A 84 12.24 3.92 -4.37
CA PRO A 84 12.66 2.71 -3.66
C PRO A 84 13.22 3.00 -2.28
N ALA A 85 13.16 1.99 -1.38
CA ALA A 85 13.78 2.01 -0.07
C ALA A 85 15.30 1.79 -0.15
N PRO A 86 16.07 2.24 0.86
CA PRO A 86 17.47 1.85 1.03
C PRO A 86 17.60 0.41 1.55
N VAL A 87 18.73 -0.22 1.26
CA VAL A 87 19.09 -1.55 1.79
C VAL A 87 19.40 -1.48 3.28
N SER A 88 19.94 -0.37 3.73
CA SER A 88 20.21 -0.09 5.15
C SER A 88 20.05 1.39 5.42
N LEU A 89 19.68 1.73 6.65
CA LEU A 89 19.65 3.11 7.10
C LEU A 89 20.94 3.40 7.87
N ASN A 90 21.58 4.51 7.50
CA ASN A 90 22.54 5.17 8.40
C ASN A 90 21.74 5.86 9.51
N GLU A 91 22.20 5.77 10.74
CA GLU A 91 21.52 6.29 11.94
C GLU A 91 21.37 7.84 11.98
N ASN A 92 21.82 8.54 10.94
CA ASN A 92 22.03 10.00 10.94
C ASN A 92 20.88 10.82 10.34
N PHE A 93 19.68 10.25 10.11
CA PHE A 93 18.55 11.07 9.66
C PHE A 93 17.40 11.07 10.66
N GLU A 94 16.70 12.19 10.73
CA GLU A 94 15.54 12.35 11.59
C GLU A 94 14.24 11.94 10.86
N LYS A 95 13.25 11.48 11.61
CA LYS A 95 11.94 11.11 11.06
C LYS A 95 11.26 12.27 10.33
N GLU A 96 11.56 13.50 10.72
CA GLU A 96 11.05 14.73 10.09
C GLU A 96 11.62 14.94 8.69
N ASP A 97 12.79 14.42 8.37
CA ASP A 97 13.39 14.56 7.05
C ASP A 97 12.66 13.74 6.00
N MET A 98 12.18 12.54 6.38
CA MET A 98 11.32 11.73 5.50
C MET A 98 10.01 12.46 5.19
N LYS A 99 9.41 13.14 6.17
CA LYS A 99 8.22 13.94 5.95
C LYS A 99 8.48 15.08 4.97
N LYS A 100 9.57 15.81 5.13
CA LYS A 100 9.99 16.88 4.19
C LYS A 100 10.18 16.32 2.78
N LEU A 101 10.81 15.15 2.65
CA LEU A 101 11.00 14.50 1.36
C LEU A 101 9.65 14.17 0.68
N ILE A 102 8.70 13.59 1.41
CA ILE A 102 7.37 13.31 0.86
C ILE A 102 6.63 14.59 0.47
N GLU A 103 6.75 15.66 1.26
CA GLU A 103 6.15 16.96 0.93
C GLU A 103 6.70 17.54 -0.39
N LEU A 104 7.98 17.33 -0.74
CA LEU A 104 8.55 17.76 -2.03
C LEU A 104 7.83 17.12 -3.24
N TYR A 105 7.36 15.89 -3.11
CA TYR A 105 6.68 15.18 -4.19
C TYR A 105 5.18 15.48 -4.28
N LYS A 106 4.55 16.00 -3.23
CA LYS A 106 3.10 16.25 -3.21
C LYS A 106 2.60 17.10 -4.38
N GLY A 107 3.36 18.08 -4.82
CA GLY A 107 2.96 18.92 -5.96
C GLY A 107 2.95 18.22 -7.32
N SER A 108 3.59 17.07 -7.44
CA SER A 108 3.85 16.39 -8.73
C SER A 108 2.96 15.17 -8.98
N PHE A 109 2.31 14.62 -7.94
CA PHE A 109 1.51 13.41 -8.01
C PHE A 109 0.09 13.63 -7.48
N ASP A 110 -0.89 12.87 -7.97
CA ASP A 110 -2.27 12.88 -7.48
C ASP A 110 -2.44 11.98 -6.25
N TYR A 111 -1.65 10.91 -6.17
CA TYR A 111 -1.62 9.95 -5.05
C TYR A 111 -0.18 9.59 -4.70
N ILE A 112 0.10 9.49 -3.40
CA ILE A 112 1.33 8.90 -2.87
C ILE A 112 0.93 7.71 -1.99
N LEU A 113 1.36 6.50 -2.37
CA LEU A 113 1.12 5.28 -1.61
C LEU A 113 2.43 4.85 -0.92
N LEU A 114 2.42 4.80 0.41
CA LEU A 114 3.55 4.35 1.21
C LEU A 114 3.35 2.87 1.55
N ASP A 115 4.17 1.97 0.98
CA ASP A 115 4.17 0.56 1.36
C ASP A 115 4.93 0.36 2.66
N ALA A 116 4.23 0.39 3.79
CA ALA A 116 4.84 0.27 5.10
C ALA A 116 5.35 -1.17 5.35
N PRO A 117 6.45 -1.38 6.08
CA PRO A 117 6.88 -2.74 6.47
C PRO A 117 5.83 -3.43 7.33
N ALA A 118 5.95 -4.76 7.47
CA ALA A 118 5.15 -5.51 8.42
C ALA A 118 5.62 -5.21 9.87
N GLY A 119 4.68 -5.20 10.81
CA GLY A 119 5.00 -4.90 12.22
C GLY A 119 4.91 -3.41 12.54
N ILE A 120 5.54 -3.00 13.66
CA ILE A 120 5.44 -1.64 14.23
C ILE A 120 6.84 -1.03 14.41
N GLU A 121 7.78 -1.43 13.58
CA GLU A 121 9.18 -1.00 13.64
C GLU A 121 9.44 0.35 12.98
N THR A 122 10.71 0.72 12.80
CA THR A 122 11.14 2.04 12.32
C THR A 122 10.45 2.46 11.02
N GLY A 123 10.43 1.61 10.00
CA GLY A 123 9.81 1.93 8.71
C GLY A 123 8.30 2.17 8.80
N PHE A 124 7.60 1.41 9.68
CA PHE A 124 6.18 1.66 9.97
C PHE A 124 5.97 3.04 10.60
N MET A 125 6.78 3.40 11.58
CA MET A 125 6.68 4.70 12.26
C MET A 125 7.06 5.87 11.34
N LEU A 126 8.00 5.68 10.42
CA LEU A 126 8.32 6.66 9.38
C LEU A 126 7.12 6.85 8.44
N SER A 127 6.54 5.75 7.95
CA SER A 127 5.34 5.80 7.10
C SER A 127 4.19 6.52 7.79
N LEU A 128 3.98 6.21 9.07
CA LEU A 128 2.90 6.80 9.88
C LEU A 128 3.06 8.32 10.07
N LYS A 129 4.29 8.80 10.21
CA LYS A 129 4.59 10.24 10.31
C LYS A 129 4.28 11.02 9.03
N CYS A 130 4.38 10.36 7.88
CA CYS A 130 4.12 10.96 6.57
C CYS A 130 2.65 10.83 6.14
N ALA A 131 1.90 9.88 6.73
CA ALA A 131 0.57 9.52 6.26
C ALA A 131 -0.52 10.50 6.71
N GLU A 132 -1.43 10.83 5.80
CA GLU A 132 -2.67 11.55 6.06
C GLU A 132 -3.86 10.59 6.18
N GLU A 133 -3.80 9.48 5.44
CA GLU A 133 -4.79 8.42 5.41
C GLU A 133 -4.09 7.06 5.51
N CYS A 134 -4.82 6.02 5.91
CA CYS A 134 -4.27 4.69 5.96
C CYS A 134 -5.24 3.63 5.42
N ILE A 135 -4.72 2.71 4.62
CA ILE A 135 -5.39 1.48 4.21
C ILE A 135 -4.80 0.33 5.01
N ILE A 136 -5.62 -0.26 5.87
CA ILE A 136 -5.27 -1.47 6.63
C ILE A 136 -5.59 -2.69 5.78
N VAL A 137 -4.60 -3.54 5.57
CA VAL A 137 -4.76 -4.82 4.85
C VAL A 137 -4.82 -5.95 5.85
N SER A 138 -5.88 -6.74 5.79
CA SER A 138 -6.08 -7.92 6.63
C SER A 138 -6.55 -9.11 5.80
N THR A 139 -6.18 -10.31 6.21
CA THR A 139 -6.80 -11.56 5.75
C THR A 139 -7.96 -11.94 6.67
N PRO A 140 -8.96 -12.72 6.18
CA PRO A 140 -10.14 -13.09 6.96
C PRO A 140 -9.86 -14.22 7.96
N ASP A 141 -8.82 -14.07 8.77
CA ASP A 141 -8.47 -15.00 9.86
C ASP A 141 -8.39 -14.25 11.21
N PRO A 142 -8.71 -14.90 12.34
CA PRO A 142 -8.81 -14.23 13.64
C PRO A 142 -7.51 -13.53 14.08
N VAL A 143 -6.34 -14.08 13.73
CA VAL A 143 -5.03 -13.51 14.10
C VAL A 143 -4.79 -12.21 13.34
N SER A 144 -5.06 -12.23 12.04
CA SER A 144 -4.91 -11.04 11.17
C SER A 144 -5.89 -9.94 11.55
N ILE A 145 -7.15 -10.30 11.86
CA ILE A 145 -8.20 -9.35 12.29
C ILE A 145 -7.79 -8.67 13.60
N ARG A 146 -7.34 -9.44 14.61
CA ARG A 146 -6.84 -8.87 15.88
C ARG A 146 -5.65 -7.96 15.67
N ALA A 147 -4.69 -8.37 14.84
CA ALA A 147 -3.52 -7.57 14.51
C ALA A 147 -3.93 -6.26 13.80
N ALA A 148 -4.89 -6.32 12.87
CA ALA A 148 -5.42 -5.15 12.18
C ALA A 148 -6.11 -4.16 13.15
N SER A 149 -6.92 -4.67 14.09
CA SER A 149 -7.56 -3.86 15.14
C SER A 149 -6.53 -3.13 16.00
N ASN A 150 -5.47 -3.82 16.42
CA ASN A 150 -4.38 -3.21 17.18
C ASN A 150 -3.65 -2.12 16.39
N ALA A 151 -3.38 -2.37 15.09
CA ALA A 151 -2.76 -1.38 14.21
C ALA A 151 -3.65 -0.15 14.04
N VAL A 152 -4.96 -0.31 13.81
CA VAL A 152 -5.93 0.79 13.74
C VAL A 152 -5.89 1.66 14.98
N ASN A 153 -5.87 1.05 16.17
CA ASN A 153 -5.80 1.78 17.43
C ASN A 153 -4.50 2.59 17.57
N LEU A 154 -3.36 2.00 17.17
CA LEU A 154 -2.07 2.68 17.18
C LEU A 154 -2.04 3.87 16.20
N ILE A 155 -2.49 3.64 14.96
CA ILE A 155 -2.48 4.65 13.90
C ILE A 155 -3.39 5.82 14.29
N ARG A 156 -4.58 5.53 14.83
CA ARG A 156 -5.52 6.54 15.30
C ARG A 156 -4.94 7.39 16.45
N LYS A 157 -4.23 6.76 17.41
CA LYS A 157 -3.53 7.46 18.50
C LYS A 157 -2.43 8.40 18.00
N ASN A 158 -1.87 8.12 16.81
CA ASN A 158 -0.87 8.97 16.17
C ASN A 158 -1.46 10.03 15.22
N GLY A 159 -2.78 10.23 15.24
CA GLY A 159 -3.44 11.36 14.59
C GLY A 159 -4.01 11.11 13.20
N VAL A 160 -3.81 9.94 12.60
CA VAL A 160 -4.44 9.58 11.32
C VAL A 160 -5.90 9.22 11.57
N LYS A 161 -6.81 9.99 10.97
CA LYS A 161 -8.26 9.85 11.20
C LYS A 161 -8.95 9.01 10.12
N GLU A 162 -8.50 9.12 8.88
CA GLU A 162 -9.07 8.39 7.76
C GLU A 162 -8.44 7.00 7.64
N LEU A 163 -9.14 6.01 8.18
CA LEU A 163 -8.71 4.61 8.21
C LEU A 163 -9.67 3.76 7.40
N ARG A 164 -9.12 3.05 6.42
CA ARG A 164 -9.88 2.16 5.52
C ARG A 164 -9.38 0.73 5.64
N LEU A 165 -10.29 -0.23 5.50
CA LEU A 165 -10.00 -1.66 5.55
C LEU A 165 -10.13 -2.29 4.16
N VAL A 166 -9.12 -3.05 3.77
CA VAL A 166 -9.16 -3.99 2.65
C VAL A 166 -9.01 -5.41 3.19
N LEU A 167 -10.00 -6.26 2.91
CA LEU A 167 -9.90 -7.70 3.15
C LEU A 167 -9.26 -8.35 1.94
N ASN A 168 -8.06 -8.90 2.12
CA ASN A 168 -7.28 -9.56 1.09
C ASN A 168 -7.34 -11.08 1.22
N ARG A 169 -7.08 -11.79 0.12
CA ARG A 169 -7.13 -13.26 0.04
C ARG A 169 -8.47 -13.84 0.50
N PHE A 170 -9.55 -13.16 0.17
CA PHE A 170 -10.88 -13.59 0.55
C PHE A 170 -11.33 -14.76 -0.31
N ASN A 171 -11.75 -15.85 0.32
CA ASN A 171 -12.27 -17.04 -0.36
C ASN A 171 -13.77 -17.20 -0.06
N LYS A 172 -14.59 -17.41 -1.10
CA LYS A 172 -16.05 -17.62 -0.95
C LYS A 172 -16.44 -18.75 0.00
N LYS A 173 -15.60 -19.79 0.13
CA LYS A 173 -15.84 -20.87 1.08
C LYS A 173 -15.77 -20.39 2.53
N GLN A 174 -14.91 -19.41 2.82
CA GLN A 174 -14.76 -18.81 4.16
C GLN A 174 -15.98 -17.96 4.54
N HIS A 175 -16.66 -17.33 3.55
CA HIS A 175 -17.85 -16.51 3.81
C HIS A 175 -18.99 -17.27 4.52
N ARG A 176 -19.00 -18.60 4.46
CA ARG A 176 -19.98 -19.43 5.20
C ARG A 176 -19.75 -19.43 6.72
N PHE A 177 -18.54 -19.06 7.14
CA PHE A 177 -18.10 -19.13 8.54
C PHE A 177 -17.69 -17.78 9.12
N ILE A 178 -17.51 -16.77 8.28
CA ILE A 178 -16.99 -15.45 8.68
C ILE A 178 -17.91 -14.38 8.10
N CYS A 179 -18.55 -13.62 8.98
CA CYS A 179 -19.33 -12.45 8.60
C CYS A 179 -18.37 -11.28 8.33
N VAL A 180 -18.49 -10.65 7.16
CA VAL A 180 -17.67 -9.49 6.79
C VAL A 180 -17.96 -8.30 7.69
N ASP A 181 -19.22 -8.13 8.10
CA ASP A 181 -19.64 -7.03 8.97
C ASP A 181 -19.00 -7.17 10.36
N ASP A 182 -18.92 -8.39 10.91
CA ASP A 182 -18.23 -8.65 12.19
C ASP A 182 -16.73 -8.31 12.11
N ILE A 183 -16.10 -8.53 10.95
CA ILE A 183 -14.70 -8.14 10.73
C ILE A 183 -14.57 -6.63 10.71
N ILE A 184 -15.44 -5.92 10.00
CA ILE A 184 -15.43 -4.46 9.90
C ILE A 184 -15.57 -3.85 11.30
N ASP A 185 -16.51 -4.35 12.09
CA ASP A 185 -16.77 -3.89 13.45
C ASP A 185 -15.58 -4.17 14.37
N SER A 186 -14.99 -5.37 14.26
CA SER A 186 -13.83 -5.78 15.06
C SER A 186 -12.58 -4.95 14.76
N VAL A 187 -12.35 -4.61 13.49
CA VAL A 187 -11.19 -3.81 13.06
C VAL A 187 -11.42 -2.33 13.35
N GLY A 188 -12.66 -1.85 13.23
CA GLY A 188 -13.03 -0.46 13.49
C GLY A 188 -12.51 0.54 12.44
N ALA A 189 -12.38 0.12 11.18
CA ALA A 189 -11.98 0.97 10.05
C ALA A 189 -13.05 0.92 8.95
N ARG A 190 -13.19 2.02 8.20
CA ARG A 190 -14.16 2.10 7.10
C ARG A 190 -13.85 1.08 6.02
N PHE A 191 -14.82 0.27 5.65
CA PHE A 191 -14.62 -0.75 4.63
C PHE A 191 -14.37 -0.14 3.25
N LEU A 192 -13.26 -0.54 2.60
CA LEU A 192 -12.89 -0.08 1.26
C LEU A 192 -13.13 -1.15 0.20
N GLY A 193 -12.88 -2.43 0.51
CA GLY A 193 -13.12 -3.49 -0.44
C GLY A 193 -12.57 -4.85 -0.06
N ILE A 194 -12.83 -5.80 -0.96
CA ILE A 194 -12.35 -7.18 -0.87
C ILE A 194 -11.52 -7.50 -2.09
N VAL A 195 -10.38 -8.12 -1.88
CA VAL A 195 -9.54 -8.73 -2.91
C VAL A 195 -9.66 -10.24 -2.77
N PRO A 196 -10.10 -10.95 -3.81
CA PRO A 196 -10.24 -12.41 -3.75
C PRO A 196 -8.89 -13.10 -3.68
N GLU A 197 -8.86 -14.29 -3.10
CA GLU A 197 -7.73 -15.20 -3.28
C GLU A 197 -7.70 -15.65 -4.75
N SER A 198 -6.68 -15.25 -5.49
CA SER A 198 -6.56 -15.50 -6.92
C SER A 198 -5.14 -15.92 -7.28
N LYS A 199 -5.03 -16.91 -8.18
CA LYS A 199 -3.74 -17.32 -8.74
C LYS A 199 -3.09 -16.19 -9.55
N ASP A 200 -3.91 -15.39 -10.27
CA ASP A 200 -3.42 -14.29 -11.09
C ASP A 200 -2.71 -13.24 -10.23
N ILE A 201 -3.30 -12.89 -9.07
CA ILE A 201 -2.65 -11.99 -8.11
C ILE A 201 -1.36 -12.61 -7.54
N ALA A 202 -1.34 -13.92 -7.27
CA ALA A 202 -0.14 -14.58 -6.79
C ALA A 202 0.99 -14.56 -7.83
N LEU A 203 0.67 -14.63 -9.12
CA LEU A 203 1.64 -14.57 -10.21
C LEU A 203 2.27 -13.17 -10.37
N THR A 204 1.59 -12.10 -9.94
CA THR A 204 2.22 -10.75 -9.94
C THR A 204 3.43 -10.66 -9.01
N ALA A 205 3.51 -11.52 -8.00
CA ALA A 205 4.68 -11.59 -7.11
C ALA A 205 5.95 -12.10 -7.82
N ILE A 206 5.83 -12.69 -9.00
CA ILE A 206 6.95 -13.15 -9.84
C ILE A 206 7.06 -12.37 -11.15
N GLY A 207 6.44 -11.18 -11.21
CA GLY A 207 6.57 -10.26 -12.35
C GLY A 207 5.57 -10.46 -13.48
N GLU A 208 4.57 -11.35 -13.33
CA GLU A 208 3.50 -11.49 -14.32
C GLU A 208 2.49 -10.34 -14.22
N GLU A 209 2.01 -9.84 -15.34
CA GLU A 209 0.99 -8.79 -15.37
C GLU A 209 -0.41 -9.37 -15.11
N LEU A 210 -1.24 -8.62 -14.39
CA LEU A 210 -2.65 -8.97 -14.21
C LEU A 210 -3.41 -8.78 -15.52
N SER A 211 -4.11 -9.83 -15.96
CA SER A 211 -5.07 -9.68 -17.07
C SER A 211 -6.13 -8.65 -16.70
N TYR A 212 -6.49 -7.80 -17.67
CA TYR A 212 -7.49 -6.73 -17.51
C TYR A 212 -8.83 -7.25 -16.93
N ASP A 213 -9.29 -8.42 -17.39
CA ASP A 213 -10.55 -9.05 -16.98
C ASP A 213 -10.41 -9.97 -15.77
N SER A 214 -9.23 -10.05 -15.15
CA SER A 214 -9.03 -10.90 -13.98
C SER A 214 -9.85 -10.41 -12.78
N LYS A 215 -10.27 -11.35 -11.93
CA LYS A 215 -10.98 -11.01 -10.68
C LYS A 215 -10.15 -10.10 -9.78
N GLY A 216 -8.84 -10.28 -9.79
CA GLY A 216 -7.91 -9.45 -9.04
C GLY A 216 -7.92 -8.01 -9.54
N ASN A 217 -7.75 -7.82 -10.84
CA ASN A 217 -7.77 -6.49 -11.46
C ASN A 217 -9.09 -5.76 -11.22
N MET A 218 -10.20 -6.46 -11.40
CA MET A 218 -11.54 -5.91 -11.12
C MET A 218 -11.76 -5.56 -9.65
N ALA A 219 -11.13 -6.29 -8.72
CA ALA A 219 -11.17 -5.94 -7.30
C ALA A 219 -10.38 -4.66 -7.01
N TYR A 220 -9.16 -4.55 -7.54
CA TYR A 220 -8.35 -3.34 -7.44
C TYR A 220 -9.04 -2.13 -8.07
N LEU A 221 -9.66 -2.29 -9.24
CA LEU A 221 -10.43 -1.23 -9.90
C LEU A 221 -11.57 -0.69 -9.01
N ARG A 222 -12.33 -1.59 -8.37
CA ARG A 222 -13.40 -1.16 -7.45
C ARG A 222 -12.86 -0.43 -6.23
N ILE A 223 -11.73 -0.88 -5.68
CA ILE A 223 -11.03 -0.23 -4.55
C ILE A 223 -10.53 1.15 -4.98
N ALA A 224 -9.85 1.26 -6.13
CA ALA A 224 -9.36 2.53 -6.66
C ALA A 224 -10.49 3.54 -6.90
N LYS A 225 -11.60 3.10 -7.50
CA LYS A 225 -12.77 3.95 -7.74
C LYS A 225 -13.37 4.50 -6.45
N ARG A 226 -13.51 3.64 -5.40
CA ARG A 226 -13.97 4.11 -4.08
C ARG A 226 -12.98 5.07 -3.43
N LEU A 227 -11.67 4.83 -3.62
CA LEU A 227 -10.63 5.73 -3.12
C LEU A 227 -10.69 7.10 -3.83
N MET A 228 -11.04 7.12 -5.11
CA MET A 228 -11.30 8.34 -5.88
C MET A 228 -12.63 9.03 -5.53
N GLY A 229 -13.43 8.46 -4.62
CA GLY A 229 -14.70 9.03 -4.16
C GLY A 229 -15.93 8.56 -4.94
N GLU A 230 -15.80 7.61 -5.87
CA GLU A 230 -16.94 7.05 -6.59
C GLU A 230 -17.79 6.16 -5.67
N ASN A 231 -19.11 6.25 -5.80
CA ASN A 231 -20.04 5.40 -5.05
C ASN A 231 -20.21 4.03 -5.73
N ILE A 232 -19.28 3.12 -5.48
CA ILE A 232 -19.31 1.75 -6.00
C ILE A 232 -19.92 0.83 -4.94
N PRO A 233 -21.11 0.22 -5.17
CA PRO A 233 -21.77 -0.63 -4.19
C PRO A 233 -20.94 -1.89 -3.88
N PHE A 234 -21.03 -2.35 -2.62
CA PHE A 234 -20.44 -3.60 -2.18
C PHE A 234 -21.35 -4.76 -2.57
N LYS A 235 -20.94 -5.58 -3.54
CA LYS A 235 -21.66 -6.78 -3.96
C LYS A 235 -20.78 -8.01 -3.73
N ILE A 236 -20.99 -8.75 -2.66
CA ILE A 236 -20.25 -9.98 -2.34
C ILE A 236 -20.44 -11.05 -3.45
N LYS A 237 -21.53 -11.00 -4.21
CA LYS A 237 -21.74 -11.90 -5.36
C LYS A 237 -20.71 -11.74 -6.49
N ASN A 238 -19.99 -10.63 -6.53
CA ASN A 238 -19.02 -10.29 -7.58
C ASN A 238 -17.55 -10.58 -7.18
N ILE A 239 -17.35 -11.31 -6.11
CA ILE A 239 -16.03 -11.74 -5.62
C ILE A 239 -15.69 -13.13 -6.15
#